data_291fb8f3f1ad8150905c77ce6f4f71d3
#
_entry.id   291fb8f3f1ad8150905c77ce6f4f71d3
#
_cell.length_a   1.000
_cell.length_b   1.000
_cell.length_c   1.000
_cell.angle_alpha   90.00
_cell.angle_beta   90.00
_cell.angle_gamma   90.00
#
_symmetry.space_group_name_H-M   'P 1'
#
loop_
_entity.id
_entity.type
_entity.pdbx_description
1 polymer ?
#
loop_
_entity_poly.entity_id
_entity_poly.type
_entity_poly.pdbx_seq_one_letter_code
_entity_poly.pdbx_strand_id
1 'polypeptide(L)'
;PLSENFSGMCLKDNSGHRFMLINSNQPRGRQHFTIAHELYHLFIEEKPTPHKCNPGYSKNKVEQNADMFASSLLMPEAGICQLIPETELNTRNISIATILKLEHYFSVSRSALLYRLQNIGLITESTRSKLAEIKVKYSAKCFGYDTALYEPANEGLVIGDFGEKARKLFEQEKISEGHYIELLHKININGTQENEDSTRC
;
A
#
# COMPACT_ATOMS: atom_id res chain seq x y z
N PRO A 1 -0.90 9.70 16.80
CA PRO A 1 -1.69 8.93 15.83
C PRO A 1 -2.06 9.82 14.65
N LEU A 2 -1.86 9.32 13.43
CA LEU A 2 -2.26 10.04 12.21
C LEU A 2 -3.79 9.97 12.08
N SER A 3 -4.41 11.04 11.55
CA SER A 3 -5.88 11.06 11.39
C SER A 3 -6.34 10.02 10.38
N GLU A 4 -7.58 9.53 10.52
CA GLU A 4 -8.19 8.57 9.57
C GLU A 4 -8.26 9.11 8.14
N ASN A 5 -8.32 10.43 7.99
CA ASN A 5 -8.38 11.12 6.70
C ASN A 5 -7.01 11.32 6.03
N PHE A 6 -5.93 10.89 6.66
CA PHE A 6 -4.58 10.92 6.11
C PHE A 6 -4.19 9.54 5.63
N SER A 7 -3.82 9.38 4.37
CA SER A 7 -3.34 8.10 3.83
C SER A 7 -1.82 8.04 3.75
N GLY A 8 -1.19 9.07 3.20
CA GLY A 8 0.24 9.15 3.04
C GLY A 8 0.71 10.53 2.60
N MET A 9 2.00 10.71 2.55
CA MET A 9 2.66 11.87 1.94
C MET A 9 4.05 11.49 1.48
N CYS A 10 4.55 12.19 0.49
CA CYS A 10 5.95 12.10 0.11
C CYS A 10 6.62 13.48 0.07
N LEU A 11 7.94 13.44 0.17
CA LEU A 11 8.81 14.61 0.08
C LEU A 11 10.02 14.27 -0.79
N LYS A 12 10.40 15.22 -1.61
CA LYS A 12 11.64 15.18 -2.40
C LYS A 12 12.37 16.49 -2.17
N ASP A 13 13.61 16.43 -1.73
CA ASP A 13 14.43 17.61 -1.56
C ASP A 13 15.25 17.96 -2.83
N ASN A 14 15.87 19.12 -2.83
CA ASN A 14 16.72 19.57 -3.93
C ASN A 14 18.01 18.74 -4.09
N SER A 15 18.40 17.98 -3.08
CA SER A 15 19.56 17.09 -3.08
C SER A 15 19.24 15.71 -3.60
N GLY A 16 17.97 15.45 -3.96
CA GLY A 16 17.50 14.18 -4.50
C GLY A 16 17.10 13.14 -3.45
N HIS A 17 17.13 13.50 -2.15
CA HIS A 17 16.59 12.60 -1.12
C HIS A 17 15.08 12.52 -1.25
N ARG A 18 14.57 11.32 -1.04
CA ARG A 18 13.13 11.00 -1.11
C ARG A 18 12.69 10.39 0.19
N PHE A 19 11.54 10.83 0.66
CA PHE A 19 10.90 10.33 1.86
C PHE A 19 9.43 10.07 1.58
N MET A 20 8.92 8.97 2.12
CA MET A 20 7.51 8.60 2.04
C MET A 20 7.02 8.21 3.43
N LEU A 21 5.88 8.76 3.83
CA LEU A 21 5.18 8.42 5.07
C LEU A 21 3.84 7.80 4.73
N ILE A 22 3.58 6.61 5.25
CA ILE A 22 2.32 5.87 5.03
C ILE A 22 1.62 5.69 6.36
N ASN A 23 0.31 5.91 6.39
CA ASN A 23 -0.49 5.71 7.58
C ASN A 23 -0.73 4.21 7.83
N SER A 24 -0.04 3.64 8.81
CA SER A 24 -0.16 2.23 9.19
C SER A 24 -1.52 1.86 9.80
N ASN A 25 -2.33 2.83 10.26
CA ASN A 25 -3.71 2.60 10.72
C ASN A 25 -4.70 2.31 9.58
N GLN A 26 -4.28 2.47 8.33
CA GLN A 26 -5.07 2.09 7.17
C GLN A 26 -4.94 0.57 6.91
N PRO A 27 -5.97 -0.09 6.33
CA PRO A 27 -5.86 -1.48 5.90
C PRO A 27 -4.69 -1.70 4.92
N ARG A 28 -4.04 -2.86 4.99
CA ARG A 28 -2.88 -3.21 4.13
C ARG A 28 -3.11 -2.93 2.64
N GLY A 29 -4.23 -3.39 2.09
CA GLY A 29 -4.53 -3.17 0.68
C GLY A 29 -4.64 -1.70 0.29
N ARG A 30 -4.96 -0.83 1.26
CA ARG A 30 -4.95 0.62 1.07
C ARG A 30 -3.55 1.20 1.18
N GLN A 31 -2.74 0.72 2.15
CA GLN A 31 -1.34 1.12 2.26
C GLN A 31 -0.57 0.84 0.96
N HIS A 32 -0.76 -0.33 0.35
CA HIS A 32 -0.12 -0.69 -0.93
C HIS A 32 -0.50 0.28 -2.05
N PHE A 33 -1.78 0.64 -2.15
CA PHE A 33 -2.23 1.62 -3.13
C PHE A 33 -1.62 3.00 -2.86
N THR A 34 -1.58 3.44 -1.62
CA THR A 34 -0.97 4.72 -1.23
C THR A 34 0.51 4.74 -1.58
N ILE A 35 1.26 3.67 -1.29
CA ILE A 35 2.68 3.57 -1.68
C ILE A 35 2.85 3.74 -3.19
N ALA A 36 2.07 3.02 -3.99
CA ALA A 36 2.13 3.13 -5.45
C ALA A 36 1.77 4.53 -5.96
N HIS A 37 0.79 5.19 -5.34
CA HIS A 37 0.39 6.57 -5.61
C HIS A 37 1.53 7.56 -5.30
N GLU A 38 2.16 7.45 -4.13
CA GLU A 38 3.28 8.32 -3.74
C GLU A 38 4.53 8.09 -4.63
N LEU A 39 4.72 6.89 -5.18
CA LEU A 39 5.79 6.64 -6.14
C LEU A 39 5.63 7.48 -7.41
N TYR A 40 4.40 7.74 -7.87
CA TYR A 40 4.16 8.65 -8.99
C TYR A 40 4.72 10.05 -8.69
N HIS A 41 4.40 10.60 -7.52
CA HIS A 41 4.87 11.93 -7.11
C HIS A 41 6.39 11.99 -6.94
N LEU A 42 7.00 10.93 -6.40
CA LEU A 42 8.45 10.89 -6.17
C LEU A 42 9.29 10.72 -7.44
N PHE A 43 8.77 10.01 -8.46
CA PHE A 43 9.57 9.57 -9.60
C PHE A 43 9.08 10.06 -10.96
N ILE A 44 7.78 10.38 -11.09
CA ILE A 44 7.17 10.77 -12.37
C ILE A 44 6.80 12.25 -12.40
N GLU A 45 6.31 12.81 -11.30
CA GLU A 45 5.96 14.22 -11.23
C GLU A 45 7.23 15.09 -11.28
N GLU A 46 7.28 16.03 -12.23
CA GLU A 46 8.48 16.88 -12.43
C GLU A 46 8.73 17.83 -11.27
N LYS A 47 7.66 18.38 -10.68
CA LYS A 47 7.73 19.37 -9.59
C LYS A 47 6.78 18.97 -8.45
N PRO A 48 7.12 17.92 -7.69
CA PRO A 48 6.28 17.51 -6.59
C PRO A 48 6.23 18.61 -5.52
N THR A 49 5.02 19.07 -5.22
CA THR A 49 4.77 19.94 -4.07
C THR A 49 4.39 19.10 -2.88
N PRO A 50 4.84 19.41 -1.66
CA PRO A 50 4.39 18.68 -0.47
C PRO A 50 2.87 18.73 -0.38
N HIS A 51 2.22 17.59 -0.46
CA HIS A 51 0.76 17.47 -0.36
C HIS A 51 0.37 16.28 0.52
N LYS A 52 -0.84 16.33 1.02
CA LYS A 52 -1.42 15.25 1.81
C LYS A 52 -2.30 14.42 0.90
N CYS A 53 -2.01 13.15 0.77
CA CYS A 53 -2.92 12.21 0.14
C CYS A 53 -4.08 11.92 1.08
N ASN A 54 -5.27 12.36 0.69
CA ASN A 54 -6.51 12.05 1.36
C ASN A 54 -7.25 10.95 0.60
N PRO A 55 -7.96 10.05 1.30
CA PRO A 55 -8.78 9.07 0.62
C PRO A 55 -9.94 9.74 -0.10
N GLY A 56 -10.07 9.53 -1.40
CA GLY A 56 -11.21 10.00 -2.17
C GLY A 56 -10.83 10.49 -3.57
N TYR A 57 -11.84 10.68 -4.39
CA TYR A 57 -11.66 11.15 -5.77
C TYR A 57 -11.23 12.63 -5.76
N SER A 58 -9.99 12.90 -6.16
CA SER A 58 -9.50 14.27 -6.32
C SER A 58 -9.91 14.83 -7.69
N LYS A 59 -10.30 16.12 -7.72
CA LYS A 59 -10.53 16.85 -8.98
C LYS A 59 -9.21 17.31 -9.63
N ASN A 60 -8.09 17.22 -8.91
CA ASN A 60 -6.77 17.58 -9.42
C ASN A 60 -6.29 16.54 -10.43
N LYS A 61 -5.89 16.97 -11.62
CA LYS A 61 -5.42 16.10 -12.70
C LYS A 61 -4.14 15.32 -12.32
N VAL A 62 -3.27 15.92 -11.51
CA VAL A 62 -2.04 15.27 -11.05
C VAL A 62 -2.38 14.08 -10.15
N GLU A 63 -3.31 14.26 -9.21
CA GLU A 63 -3.80 13.19 -8.34
C GLU A 63 -4.49 12.07 -9.13
N GLN A 64 -5.28 12.44 -10.16
CA GLN A 64 -5.92 11.45 -11.04
C GLN A 64 -4.87 10.63 -11.82
N ASN A 65 -3.79 11.27 -12.27
CA ASN A 65 -2.68 10.58 -12.92
C ASN A 65 -1.95 9.64 -11.94
N ALA A 66 -1.74 10.07 -10.69
CA ALA A 66 -1.15 9.25 -9.65
C ALA A 66 -2.02 8.03 -9.31
N ASP A 67 -3.35 8.21 -9.22
CA ASP A 67 -4.30 7.12 -9.02
C ASP A 67 -4.30 6.15 -10.22
N MET A 68 -4.25 6.68 -11.44
CA MET A 68 -4.17 5.86 -12.66
C MET A 68 -2.86 5.08 -12.71
N PHE A 69 -1.75 5.71 -12.40
CA PHE A 69 -0.45 5.06 -12.31
C PHE A 69 -0.46 3.95 -11.26
N ALA A 70 -0.90 4.25 -10.03
CA ALA A 70 -0.99 3.28 -8.94
C ALA A 70 -1.85 2.06 -9.32
N SER A 71 -3.03 2.31 -9.88
CA SER A 71 -3.93 1.24 -10.28
C SER A 71 -3.37 0.38 -11.42
N SER A 72 -2.64 0.98 -12.36
CA SER A 72 -2.02 0.27 -13.48
C SER A 72 -0.79 -0.51 -13.06
N LEU A 73 0.01 0.04 -12.15
CA LEU A 73 1.20 -0.60 -11.58
C LEU A 73 0.82 -1.84 -10.78
N LEU A 74 -0.15 -1.70 -9.88
CA LEU A 74 -0.56 -2.79 -8.98
C LEU A 74 -1.42 -3.84 -9.70
N MET A 75 -2.25 -3.42 -10.66
CA MET A 75 -3.26 -4.26 -11.32
C MET A 75 -3.15 -4.12 -12.84
N PRO A 76 -2.10 -4.68 -13.48
CA PRO A 76 -1.97 -4.68 -14.94
C PRO A 76 -3.17 -5.38 -15.58
N GLU A 77 -3.73 -4.77 -16.64
CA GLU A 77 -4.93 -5.28 -17.33
C GLU A 77 -4.76 -6.71 -17.82
N ALA A 78 -3.62 -7.03 -18.43
CA ALA A 78 -3.31 -8.39 -18.87
C ALA A 78 -3.35 -9.41 -17.72
N GLY A 79 -2.80 -9.04 -16.55
CA GLY A 79 -2.83 -9.89 -15.36
C GLY A 79 -4.26 -10.09 -14.83
N ILE A 80 -5.08 -9.04 -14.82
CA ILE A 80 -6.50 -9.13 -14.45
C ILE A 80 -7.22 -10.11 -15.38
N CYS A 81 -7.09 -9.92 -16.71
CA CYS A 81 -7.78 -10.76 -17.70
C CYS A 81 -7.37 -12.23 -17.64
N GLN A 82 -6.10 -12.54 -17.31
CA GLN A 82 -5.63 -13.91 -17.13
C GLN A 82 -6.23 -14.63 -15.91
N LEU A 83 -6.61 -13.89 -14.89
CA LEU A 83 -7.11 -14.45 -13.63
C LEU A 83 -8.63 -14.62 -13.60
N ILE A 84 -9.36 -13.90 -14.46
CA ILE A 84 -10.82 -13.96 -14.55
C ILE A 84 -11.22 -15.11 -15.48
N PRO A 85 -12.16 -15.98 -15.08
CA PRO A 85 -12.70 -17.01 -15.98
C PRO A 85 -13.27 -16.41 -17.27
N GLU A 86 -13.05 -17.06 -18.40
CA GLU A 86 -13.51 -16.59 -19.71
C GLU A 86 -15.03 -16.38 -19.76
N THR A 87 -15.78 -17.25 -19.08
CA THR A 87 -17.24 -17.13 -18.95
C THR A 87 -17.68 -15.83 -18.27
N GLU A 88 -16.93 -15.39 -17.23
CA GLU A 88 -17.21 -14.14 -16.54
C GLU A 88 -16.79 -12.92 -17.37
N LEU A 89 -15.66 -13.00 -18.11
CA LEU A 89 -15.23 -11.96 -19.04
C LEU A 89 -16.26 -11.73 -20.15
N ASN A 90 -16.74 -12.80 -20.77
CA ASN A 90 -17.70 -12.73 -21.90
C ASN A 90 -19.05 -12.16 -21.45
N THR A 91 -19.50 -12.49 -20.25
CA THR A 91 -20.78 -11.99 -19.70
C THR A 91 -20.64 -10.66 -18.97
N ARG A 92 -19.43 -10.18 -18.72
CA ARG A 92 -19.13 -9.01 -17.86
C ARG A 92 -19.79 -9.08 -16.49
N ASN A 93 -19.96 -10.29 -16.00
CA ASN A 93 -20.55 -10.58 -14.69
C ASN A 93 -19.52 -11.28 -13.80
N ILE A 94 -18.69 -10.49 -13.14
CA ILE A 94 -17.60 -10.98 -12.29
C ILE A 94 -18.17 -11.36 -10.92
N SER A 95 -17.95 -12.60 -10.51
CA SER A 95 -18.41 -13.15 -9.24
C SER A 95 -17.62 -12.60 -8.05
N ILE A 96 -18.24 -12.63 -6.87
CA ILE A 96 -17.55 -12.23 -5.64
C ILE A 96 -16.34 -13.13 -5.33
N ALA A 97 -16.37 -14.39 -5.73
CA ALA A 97 -15.23 -15.31 -5.59
C ALA A 97 -14.04 -14.83 -6.44
N THR A 98 -14.28 -14.41 -7.68
CA THR A 98 -13.25 -13.85 -8.56
C THR A 98 -12.75 -12.50 -8.04
N ILE A 99 -13.63 -11.64 -7.53
CA ILE A 99 -13.24 -10.38 -6.89
C ILE A 99 -12.29 -10.64 -5.71
N LEU A 100 -12.61 -11.55 -4.80
CA LEU A 100 -11.76 -11.91 -3.68
C LEU A 100 -10.41 -12.48 -4.12
N LYS A 101 -10.40 -13.36 -5.13
CA LYS A 101 -9.17 -13.89 -5.72
C LYS A 101 -8.27 -12.76 -6.23
N LEU A 102 -8.83 -11.79 -6.94
CA LEU A 102 -8.07 -10.65 -7.47
C LEU A 102 -7.57 -9.72 -6.37
N GLU A 103 -8.40 -9.42 -5.34
CA GLU A 103 -7.97 -8.62 -4.18
C GLU A 103 -6.74 -9.21 -3.50
N HIS A 104 -6.76 -10.51 -3.24
CA HIS A 104 -5.65 -11.20 -2.58
C HIS A 104 -4.43 -11.37 -3.49
N TYR A 105 -4.63 -11.68 -4.76
CA TYR A 105 -3.53 -11.83 -5.72
C TYR A 105 -2.76 -10.53 -5.90
N PHE A 106 -3.46 -9.41 -6.10
CA PHE A 106 -2.84 -8.10 -6.29
C PHE A 106 -2.58 -7.35 -4.97
N SER A 107 -3.00 -7.91 -3.85
CA SER A 107 -2.87 -7.30 -2.51
C SER A 107 -3.44 -5.88 -2.44
N VAL A 108 -4.63 -5.68 -2.99
CA VAL A 108 -5.30 -4.38 -3.06
C VAL A 108 -6.64 -4.37 -2.33
N SER A 109 -7.13 -3.18 -2.00
CA SER A 109 -8.45 -3.03 -1.40
C SER A 109 -9.56 -3.29 -2.43
N ARG A 110 -10.75 -3.74 -1.97
CA ARG A 110 -11.96 -3.89 -2.80
C ARG A 110 -12.26 -2.63 -3.60
N SER A 111 -12.24 -1.48 -2.98
CA SER A 111 -12.52 -0.22 -3.66
C SER A 111 -11.57 0.04 -4.82
N ALA A 112 -10.26 -0.12 -4.61
CA ALA A 112 -9.26 0.09 -5.66
C ALA A 112 -9.47 -0.89 -6.83
N LEU A 113 -9.71 -2.18 -6.54
CA LEU A 113 -9.97 -3.18 -7.57
C LEU A 113 -11.24 -2.86 -8.37
N LEU A 114 -12.34 -2.55 -7.70
CA LEU A 114 -13.60 -2.27 -8.37
C LEU A 114 -13.52 -1.03 -9.28
N TYR A 115 -12.82 0.03 -8.85
CA TYR A 115 -12.53 1.18 -9.70
C TYR A 115 -11.68 0.78 -10.91
N ARG A 116 -10.67 -0.04 -10.73
CA ARG A 116 -9.83 -0.53 -11.83
C ARG A 116 -10.64 -1.32 -12.85
N LEU A 117 -11.45 -2.29 -12.40
CA LEU A 117 -12.31 -3.10 -13.26
C LEU A 117 -13.32 -2.24 -14.05
N GLN A 118 -13.87 -1.21 -13.43
CA GLN A 118 -14.74 -0.26 -14.11
C GLN A 118 -13.98 0.57 -15.16
N ASN A 119 -12.79 1.08 -14.81
CA ASN A 119 -11.99 1.91 -15.72
C ASN A 119 -11.53 1.16 -16.98
N ILE A 120 -11.25 -0.15 -16.86
CA ILE A 120 -10.92 -1.00 -18.01
C ILE A 120 -12.16 -1.63 -18.68
N GLY A 121 -13.39 -1.24 -18.28
CA GLY A 121 -14.62 -1.64 -18.91
C GLY A 121 -15.11 -3.07 -18.64
N LEU A 122 -14.53 -3.75 -17.64
CA LEU A 122 -14.92 -5.12 -17.28
C LEU A 122 -16.19 -5.18 -16.41
N ILE A 123 -16.53 -4.11 -15.70
CA ILE A 123 -17.78 -3.97 -14.95
C ILE A 123 -18.41 -2.60 -15.19
N THR A 124 -19.73 -2.53 -15.01
CA THR A 124 -20.47 -1.26 -15.04
C THR A 124 -20.43 -0.58 -13.67
N GLU A 125 -20.81 0.70 -13.62
CA GLU A 125 -20.96 1.42 -12.36
C GLU A 125 -22.01 0.79 -11.44
N SER A 126 -23.12 0.31 -12.00
CA SER A 126 -24.15 -0.41 -11.24
C SER A 126 -23.60 -1.69 -10.60
N THR A 127 -22.80 -2.45 -11.35
CA THR A 127 -22.14 -3.67 -10.82
C THR A 127 -21.12 -3.31 -9.75
N ARG A 128 -20.32 -2.26 -9.97
CA ARG A 128 -19.37 -1.74 -8.99
C ARG A 128 -20.07 -1.40 -7.66
N SER A 129 -21.17 -0.67 -7.71
CA SER A 129 -21.94 -0.25 -6.53
C SER A 129 -22.47 -1.47 -5.76
N LYS A 130 -23.05 -2.44 -6.45
CA LYS A 130 -23.55 -3.69 -5.81
C LYS A 130 -22.44 -4.48 -5.13
N LEU A 131 -21.27 -4.62 -5.77
CA LEU A 131 -20.13 -5.34 -5.21
C LEU A 131 -19.49 -4.60 -4.04
N ALA A 132 -19.55 -3.27 -4.02
CA ALA A 132 -19.05 -2.44 -2.93
C ALA A 132 -19.88 -2.55 -1.64
N GLU A 133 -21.19 -2.87 -1.74
CA GLU A 133 -22.07 -3.06 -0.58
C GLU A 133 -21.78 -4.37 0.17
N ILE A 134 -21.13 -5.33 -0.47
CA ILE A 134 -20.81 -6.63 0.14
C ILE A 134 -19.75 -6.45 1.22
N LYS A 135 -20.05 -6.87 2.46
CA LYS A 135 -19.13 -6.78 3.60
C LYS A 135 -17.82 -7.55 3.31
N VAL A 136 -16.72 -6.81 3.18
CA VAL A 136 -15.43 -7.32 2.70
C VAL A 136 -14.89 -8.46 3.57
N LYS A 137 -14.71 -8.22 4.89
CA LYS A 137 -14.17 -9.22 5.81
C LYS A 137 -15.07 -10.46 5.94
N TYR A 138 -16.38 -10.27 5.90
CA TYR A 138 -17.33 -11.37 5.95
C TYR A 138 -17.22 -12.25 4.71
N SER A 139 -17.25 -11.65 3.52
CA SER A 139 -17.13 -12.40 2.27
C SER A 139 -15.78 -13.13 2.18
N ALA A 140 -14.67 -12.50 2.59
CA ALA A 140 -13.37 -13.15 2.62
C ALA A 140 -13.38 -14.43 3.47
N LYS A 141 -13.91 -14.36 4.71
CA LYS A 141 -14.04 -15.53 5.59
C LYS A 141 -14.92 -16.61 5.00
N CYS A 142 -16.06 -16.27 4.38
CA CYS A 142 -16.95 -17.26 3.75
C CYS A 142 -16.28 -18.04 2.61
N PHE A 143 -15.31 -17.43 1.92
CA PHE A 143 -14.53 -18.05 0.83
C PHE A 143 -13.17 -18.59 1.28
N GLY A 144 -12.89 -18.66 2.59
CA GLY A 144 -11.67 -19.25 3.14
C GLY A 144 -10.42 -18.37 3.03
N TYR A 145 -10.56 -17.09 2.73
CA TYR A 145 -9.45 -16.13 2.75
C TYR A 145 -9.23 -15.57 4.16
N ASP A 146 -7.97 -15.28 4.50
CA ASP A 146 -7.68 -14.52 5.69
C ASP A 146 -8.13 -13.05 5.55
N THR A 147 -8.15 -12.31 6.66
CA THR A 147 -8.59 -10.92 6.67
C THR A 147 -7.46 -9.92 6.82
N ALA A 148 -6.20 -10.36 6.84
CA ALA A 148 -5.03 -9.51 7.08
C ALA A 148 -4.90 -8.37 6.05
N LEU A 149 -5.33 -8.60 4.80
CA LEU A 149 -5.37 -7.58 3.74
C LEU A 149 -6.26 -6.38 4.11
N TYR A 150 -7.30 -6.62 4.91
CA TYR A 150 -8.32 -5.65 5.31
C TYR A 150 -8.11 -5.08 6.71
N GLU A 151 -6.97 -5.39 7.34
CA GLU A 151 -6.59 -4.93 8.67
C GLU A 151 -5.41 -3.95 8.59
N PRO A 152 -5.30 -3.03 9.56
CA PRO A 152 -4.09 -2.25 9.77
C PRO A 152 -2.88 -3.15 9.98
N ALA A 153 -1.71 -2.71 9.51
CA ALA A 153 -0.45 -3.41 9.72
C ALA A 153 0.73 -2.48 9.45
N ASN A 154 1.95 -3.01 9.63
CA ASN A 154 3.20 -2.30 9.37
C ASN A 154 3.43 -1.09 10.29
N GLU A 155 2.85 -1.09 11.50
CA GLU A 155 3.15 -0.07 12.49
C GLU A 155 4.64 -0.08 12.82
N GLY A 156 5.26 1.10 12.77
CA GLY A 156 6.68 1.27 13.04
C GLY A 156 7.63 0.70 11.98
N LEU A 157 7.12 0.14 10.88
CA LEU A 157 7.97 -0.35 9.80
C LEU A 157 8.68 0.80 9.10
N VAL A 158 10.01 0.77 9.11
CA VAL A 158 10.89 1.70 8.38
C VAL A 158 11.64 0.93 7.31
N ILE A 159 11.54 1.38 6.06
CA ILE A 159 12.26 0.83 4.92
C ILE A 159 13.20 1.91 4.39
N GLY A 160 14.51 1.63 4.34
CA GLY A 160 15.49 2.57 3.83
C GLY A 160 16.85 2.45 4.53
N ASP A 161 17.70 3.44 4.28
CA ASP A 161 19.09 3.48 4.71
C ASP A 161 19.33 4.23 6.04
N PHE A 162 18.24 4.53 6.78
CA PHE A 162 18.31 5.29 8.03
C PHE A 162 19.21 4.59 9.05
N GLY A 163 19.02 3.28 9.28
CA GLY A 163 19.83 2.51 10.19
C GLY A 163 21.30 2.44 9.77
N GLU A 164 21.56 2.26 8.47
CA GLU A 164 22.91 2.29 7.91
C GLU A 164 23.59 3.65 8.11
N LYS A 165 22.87 4.74 7.86
CA LYS A 165 23.36 6.10 8.06
C LYS A 165 23.65 6.39 9.53
N ALA A 166 22.75 5.99 10.43
CA ALA A 166 22.96 6.12 11.87
C ALA A 166 24.22 5.34 12.34
N ARG A 167 24.38 4.12 11.86
CA ARG A 167 25.57 3.31 12.14
C ARG A 167 26.86 3.96 11.61
N LYS A 168 26.87 4.45 10.37
CA LYS A 168 28.03 5.17 9.80
C LYS A 168 28.41 6.42 10.62
N LEU A 169 27.41 7.17 11.10
CA LEU A 169 27.67 8.33 11.97
C LEU A 169 28.30 7.91 13.29
N PHE A 170 27.86 6.80 13.89
CA PHE A 170 28.42 6.25 15.11
C PHE A 170 29.85 5.74 14.88
N GLU A 171 30.10 4.94 13.84
CA GLU A 171 31.44 4.42 13.48
C GLU A 171 32.44 5.54 13.16
N GLN A 172 31.95 6.71 12.69
CA GLN A 172 32.74 7.92 12.44
C GLN A 172 32.87 8.83 13.68
N GLU A 173 32.42 8.36 14.85
CA GLU A 173 32.43 9.11 16.11
C GLU A 173 31.72 10.48 16.06
N LYS A 174 30.78 10.64 15.09
CA LYS A 174 29.99 11.87 14.93
C LYS A 174 28.78 11.94 15.84
N ILE A 175 28.36 10.82 16.39
CA ILE A 175 27.29 10.71 17.39
C ILE A 175 27.72 9.76 18.52
N SER A 176 27.21 10.00 19.72
CA SER A 176 27.46 9.13 20.87
C SER A 176 26.67 7.81 20.73
N GLU A 177 27.10 6.79 21.47
CA GLU A 177 26.39 5.51 21.56
C GLU A 177 24.92 5.69 22.01
N GLY A 178 24.69 6.52 23.02
CA GLY A 178 23.32 6.82 23.49
C GLY A 178 22.45 7.44 22.39
N HIS A 179 23.01 8.35 21.59
CA HIS A 179 22.30 8.94 20.45
C HIS A 179 22.04 7.89 19.35
N TYR A 180 23.02 7.02 19.07
CA TYR A 180 22.85 5.92 18.11
C TYR A 180 21.72 4.98 18.52
N ILE A 181 21.69 4.56 19.78
CA ILE A 181 20.62 3.73 20.35
C ILE A 181 19.25 4.43 20.24
N GLU A 182 19.19 5.74 20.58
CA GLU A 182 17.95 6.52 20.42
C GLU A 182 17.44 6.53 18.97
N LEU A 183 18.34 6.70 17.99
CA LEU A 183 17.98 6.66 16.57
C LEU A 183 17.44 5.27 16.15
N LEU A 184 18.05 4.19 16.62
CA LEU A 184 17.56 2.83 16.35
C LEU A 184 16.18 2.57 16.98
N HIS A 185 15.93 3.06 18.18
CA HIS A 185 14.62 2.95 18.82
C HIS A 185 13.52 3.69 18.03
N LYS A 186 13.85 4.82 17.39
CA LYS A 186 12.90 5.58 16.54
C LYS A 186 12.42 4.79 15.30
N ILE A 187 13.18 3.81 14.84
CA ILE A 187 12.83 2.97 13.70
C ILE A 187 12.37 1.56 14.11
N ASN A 188 11.99 1.39 15.40
CA ASN A 188 11.55 0.11 15.97
C ASN A 188 12.47 -1.09 15.64
N ILE A 189 13.77 -0.85 15.46
CA ILE A 189 14.75 -1.90 15.58
C ILE A 189 14.94 -2.13 17.10
N ASN A 190 13.86 -2.51 17.77
CA ASN A 190 13.98 -3.28 18.99
C ASN A 190 14.62 -4.58 18.54
N GLY A 191 15.86 -4.79 19.00
CA GLY A 191 16.57 -5.99 18.67
C GLY A 191 15.62 -7.17 18.78
N THR A 192 15.41 -7.85 17.70
CA THR A 192 14.93 -9.22 17.71
C THR A 192 15.74 -9.87 18.80
N GLN A 193 15.12 -10.18 19.94
CA GLN A 193 15.58 -11.26 20.77
C GLN A 193 15.57 -12.45 19.83
N GLU A 194 16.71 -12.69 19.17
CA GLU A 194 17.01 -13.98 18.63
C GLU A 194 16.82 -14.94 19.79
N ASN A 195 15.76 -15.73 19.72
CA ASN A 195 15.60 -16.86 20.59
C ASN A 195 16.83 -17.75 20.42
N GLU A 196 17.82 -17.56 21.30
CA GLU A 196 18.82 -18.56 21.62
C GLU A 196 18.10 -19.72 22.31
N ASP A 197 17.37 -20.51 21.54
CA ASP A 197 16.83 -21.79 21.97
C ASP A 197 16.76 -22.79 20.82
N SER A 198 17.93 -23.13 20.29
CA SER A 198 18.09 -24.38 19.55
C SER A 198 19.56 -24.86 19.55
N THR A 199 20.14 -25.02 20.73
CA THR A 199 21.34 -25.85 20.88
C THR A 199 21.23 -26.63 22.17
N ARG A 200 20.38 -27.64 22.15
CA ARG A 200 20.52 -28.85 23.03
C ARG A 200 19.61 -29.95 22.47
N CYS A 201 20.15 -30.77 21.64
CA CYS A 201 20.14 -32.23 21.61
C CYS A 201 20.89 -32.71 20.36
#